data_2cd758bddc908837e535de612adbb96e
#
_entry.id   2cd758bddc908837e535de612adbb96e
#
_cell.length_a   1.000
_cell.length_b   1.000
_cell.length_c   1.000
_cell.angle_alpha   90.00
_cell.angle_beta   90.00
_cell.angle_gamma   90.00
#
_symmetry.space_group_name_H-M   'P 1'
#
loop_
_entity.id
_entity.type
_entity.pdbx_description
1 polymer ?
#
loop_
_entity_poly.entity_id
_entity_poly.type
_entity_poly.pdbx_seq_one_letter_code
_entity_poly.pdbx_strand_id
1 'polypeptide(L)'
;MVIVGAGPAGYFAAQALQNLETPELGFSIDMIERLPTPWGLVRSGVAPDHPKIKSVSKVFEKIATTEKFRLFANVELGSDVTITQLQEKYDAVVIATGSTIGKTLGILGEDLPGSLSAADFVPWYNGHPDFANFSVPLDCETAIVIGAGNVAMDVGRMLALEPSELDPTDTADHALDVFKNSNVRKVYVSARRGAEHAAFTSPELRDLPKLEHTNVIMNKSDIAAAITRAGDAPEKDVKSNLDAMLLISDLENKGHVRTIEFLFQHTPVSINGVDCVESVTYSTPDGEITIPCGLVITAIGYQAAGIDGIPYEKGKVLNNEGHVKENLYVVGWAKRGPSGVIGTNKSDAAAVVEKLVSKLVTPKNAGDVTDLLAGKKHIDQSAWEKLNAHELAEGEKVGKPRRKVVERVQACEIAGI
;
A
#
# COMPACT_ATOMS: atom_id res chain seq x y z
N MET A 1 -6.78 -25.91 2.50
CA MET A 1 -5.76 -24.85 2.47
C MET A 1 -6.21 -23.68 3.28
N VAL A 2 -5.30 -22.98 3.97
CA VAL A 2 -5.63 -21.66 4.57
C VAL A 2 -4.67 -20.59 4.04
N ILE A 3 -5.22 -19.43 3.72
CA ILE A 3 -4.48 -18.25 3.26
C ILE A 3 -4.70 -17.14 4.29
N VAL A 4 -3.62 -16.58 4.83
CA VAL A 4 -3.67 -15.52 5.83
C VAL A 4 -3.32 -14.18 5.18
N GLY A 5 -4.31 -13.32 5.05
CA GLY A 5 -4.27 -12.03 4.38
C GLY A 5 -5.09 -12.01 3.09
N ALA A 6 -6.17 -11.23 3.08
CA ALA A 6 -7.08 -11.04 1.94
C ALA A 6 -6.66 -9.85 1.04
N GLY A 7 -5.36 -9.68 0.85
CA GLY A 7 -4.79 -8.74 -0.12
C GLY A 7 -4.57 -9.39 -1.50
N PRO A 8 -3.98 -8.65 -2.47
CA PRO A 8 -3.73 -9.15 -3.83
C PRO A 8 -2.98 -10.49 -3.87
N ALA A 9 -1.95 -10.66 -3.02
CA ALA A 9 -1.17 -11.89 -2.97
C ALA A 9 -2.00 -13.10 -2.51
N GLY A 10 -2.88 -12.90 -1.52
CA GLY A 10 -3.79 -13.94 -1.02
C GLY A 10 -4.82 -14.35 -2.08
N TYR A 11 -5.48 -13.39 -2.72
CA TYR A 11 -6.44 -13.70 -3.79
C TYR A 11 -5.78 -14.39 -4.99
N PHE A 12 -4.59 -13.96 -5.40
CA PHE A 12 -3.89 -14.65 -6.50
C PHE A 12 -3.37 -16.03 -6.10
N ALA A 13 -3.06 -16.27 -4.81
CA ALA A 13 -2.77 -17.63 -4.35
C ALA A 13 -4.03 -18.52 -4.39
N ALA A 14 -5.19 -17.99 -3.98
CA ALA A 14 -6.47 -18.69 -4.13
C ALA A 14 -6.79 -19.00 -5.60
N GLN A 15 -6.61 -18.01 -6.51
CA GLN A 15 -6.79 -18.23 -7.95
C GLN A 15 -5.84 -19.30 -8.50
N ALA A 16 -4.60 -19.31 -8.06
CA ALA A 16 -3.62 -20.30 -8.50
C ALA A 16 -4.03 -21.73 -8.06
N LEU A 17 -4.54 -21.90 -6.83
CA LEU A 17 -5.10 -23.17 -6.36
C LEU A 17 -6.30 -23.59 -7.23
N GLN A 18 -7.27 -22.69 -7.45
CA GLN A 18 -8.45 -22.94 -8.28
C GLN A 18 -8.07 -23.36 -9.71
N ASN A 19 -7.04 -22.75 -10.29
CA ASN A 19 -6.56 -23.08 -11.64
C ASN A 19 -5.89 -24.47 -11.75
N LEU A 20 -5.42 -25.03 -10.64
CA LEU A 20 -4.81 -26.36 -10.56
C LEU A 20 -5.81 -27.47 -10.24
N GLU A 21 -7.10 -27.14 -10.03
CA GLU A 21 -8.13 -28.14 -9.79
C GLU A 21 -8.33 -29.05 -11.02
N THR A 22 -8.50 -30.35 -10.76
CA THR A 22 -8.87 -31.36 -11.72
C THR A 22 -10.06 -32.14 -11.18
N PRO A 23 -10.69 -33.05 -11.96
CA PRO A 23 -11.75 -33.92 -11.42
C PRO A 23 -11.32 -34.74 -10.20
N GLU A 24 -10.03 -35.06 -10.10
CA GLU A 24 -9.45 -35.88 -9.03
C GLU A 24 -8.84 -35.07 -7.89
N LEU A 25 -8.56 -33.79 -8.12
CA LEU A 25 -7.89 -32.90 -7.17
C LEU A 25 -8.64 -31.58 -7.02
N GLY A 26 -9.21 -31.34 -5.85
CA GLY A 26 -9.88 -30.09 -5.53
C GLY A 26 -9.35 -29.48 -4.23
N PHE A 27 -9.50 -28.18 -4.08
CA PHE A 27 -9.02 -27.42 -2.92
C PHE A 27 -10.15 -26.69 -2.22
N SER A 28 -10.35 -26.96 -0.92
CA SER A 28 -11.09 -26.07 -0.03
C SER A 28 -10.15 -24.98 0.46
N ILE A 29 -10.55 -23.73 0.28
CA ILE A 29 -9.71 -22.55 0.54
C ILE A 29 -10.40 -21.68 1.61
N ASP A 30 -9.78 -21.54 2.76
CA ASP A 30 -10.17 -20.60 3.80
C ASP A 30 -9.24 -19.40 3.74
N MET A 31 -9.80 -18.20 3.67
CA MET A 31 -9.05 -16.94 3.68
C MET A 31 -9.32 -16.17 4.95
N ILE A 32 -8.29 -15.94 5.75
CA ILE A 32 -8.35 -15.20 7.01
C ILE A 32 -7.88 -13.77 6.76
N GLU A 33 -8.63 -12.79 7.27
CA GLU A 33 -8.28 -11.38 7.19
C GLU A 33 -8.52 -10.69 8.54
N ARG A 34 -7.53 -9.94 8.99
CA ARG A 34 -7.56 -9.19 10.26
C ARG A 34 -8.61 -8.07 10.27
N LEU A 35 -8.81 -7.44 9.12
CA LEU A 35 -9.76 -6.35 8.96
C LEU A 35 -11.18 -6.88 8.72
N PRO A 36 -12.23 -6.07 9.01
CA PRO A 36 -13.59 -6.40 8.61
C PRO A 36 -13.80 -6.48 7.09
N THR A 37 -12.85 -5.95 6.34
CA THR A 37 -12.96 -5.79 4.89
C THR A 37 -11.75 -6.41 4.19
N PRO A 38 -11.95 -7.19 3.11
CA PRO A 38 -10.87 -7.74 2.30
C PRO A 38 -10.24 -6.69 1.36
N TRP A 39 -9.39 -7.17 0.44
CA TRP A 39 -8.69 -6.50 -0.66
C TRP A 39 -7.37 -5.83 -0.27
N GLY A 40 -7.03 -5.73 1.02
CA GLY A 40 -5.74 -5.21 1.49
C GLY A 40 -5.41 -3.83 0.88
N LEU A 41 -4.23 -3.69 0.30
CA LEU A 41 -3.77 -2.40 -0.26
C LEU A 41 -4.60 -1.92 -1.48
N VAL A 42 -5.36 -2.76 -2.16
CA VAL A 42 -6.29 -2.29 -3.20
C VAL A 42 -7.36 -1.39 -2.60
N ARG A 43 -7.81 -1.70 -1.38
CA ARG A 43 -8.75 -0.87 -0.63
C ARG A 43 -8.08 0.27 0.13
N SER A 44 -6.97 -0.02 0.84
CA SER A 44 -6.39 0.88 1.84
C SER A 44 -5.00 1.41 1.51
N GLY A 45 -4.48 1.15 0.30
CA GLY A 45 -3.13 1.57 -0.09
C GLY A 45 -3.05 2.27 -1.45
N VAL A 46 -3.89 1.89 -2.43
CA VAL A 46 -3.97 2.58 -3.72
C VAL A 46 -4.62 3.95 -3.50
N ALA A 47 -4.02 4.99 -4.07
CA ALA A 47 -4.53 6.36 -3.92
C ALA A 47 -5.97 6.49 -4.46
N PRO A 48 -6.83 7.30 -3.81
CA PRO A 48 -8.24 7.43 -4.16
C PRO A 48 -8.49 7.93 -5.58
N ASP A 49 -7.59 8.70 -6.14
CA ASP A 49 -7.63 9.25 -7.51
C ASP A 49 -7.21 8.22 -8.60
N HIS A 50 -6.92 6.96 -8.20
CA HIS A 50 -6.61 5.86 -9.12
C HIS A 50 -7.70 4.76 -9.20
N PRO A 51 -8.95 5.09 -9.58
CA PRO A 51 -10.05 4.12 -9.59
C PRO A 51 -9.82 2.93 -10.55
N LYS A 52 -9.04 3.14 -11.62
CA LYS A 52 -8.71 2.07 -12.58
C LYS A 52 -7.88 0.96 -11.93
N ILE A 53 -6.93 1.30 -11.08
CA ILE A 53 -6.10 0.32 -10.37
C ILE A 53 -6.96 -0.47 -9.38
N LYS A 54 -7.87 0.21 -8.67
CA LYS A 54 -8.81 -0.42 -7.72
C LYS A 54 -9.78 -1.39 -8.37
N SER A 55 -10.01 -1.31 -9.69
CA SER A 55 -10.90 -2.20 -10.43
C SER A 55 -10.48 -3.68 -10.40
N VAL A 56 -9.24 -3.98 -10.00
CA VAL A 56 -8.76 -5.36 -9.77
C VAL A 56 -9.57 -6.09 -8.69
N SER A 57 -10.26 -5.37 -7.81
CA SER A 57 -11.20 -5.95 -6.83
C SER A 57 -12.27 -6.83 -7.46
N LYS A 58 -12.72 -6.52 -8.70
CA LYS A 58 -13.65 -7.36 -9.46
C LYS A 58 -13.09 -8.77 -9.76
N VAL A 59 -11.77 -8.88 -9.91
CA VAL A 59 -11.12 -10.19 -10.05
C VAL A 59 -11.17 -10.95 -8.72
N PHE A 60 -10.97 -10.25 -7.60
CA PHE A 60 -11.02 -10.85 -6.26
C PHE A 60 -12.44 -11.32 -5.92
N GLU A 61 -13.45 -10.52 -6.24
CA GLU A 61 -14.85 -10.91 -6.11
C GLU A 61 -15.14 -12.21 -6.87
N LYS A 62 -14.68 -12.30 -8.13
CA LYS A 62 -14.86 -13.52 -8.92
C LYS A 62 -14.16 -14.74 -8.31
N ILE A 63 -12.97 -14.58 -7.73
CA ILE A 63 -12.26 -15.67 -7.04
C ILE A 63 -13.06 -16.12 -5.81
N ALA A 64 -13.66 -15.18 -5.08
CA ALA A 64 -14.40 -15.45 -3.86
C ALA A 64 -15.80 -16.09 -4.08
N THR A 65 -16.33 -16.09 -5.31
CA THR A 65 -17.65 -16.69 -5.61
C THR A 65 -17.61 -18.20 -5.83
N THR A 66 -16.41 -18.84 -5.79
CA THR A 66 -16.33 -20.30 -5.95
C THR A 66 -16.82 -21.01 -4.69
N GLU A 67 -17.54 -22.12 -4.87
CA GLU A 67 -18.20 -22.89 -3.79
C GLU A 67 -17.26 -23.33 -2.67
N LYS A 68 -15.98 -23.61 -3.01
CA LYS A 68 -14.97 -24.09 -2.06
C LYS A 68 -14.14 -22.97 -1.43
N PHE A 69 -14.48 -21.71 -1.67
CA PHE A 69 -13.82 -20.56 -1.07
C PHE A 69 -14.66 -20.03 0.10
N ARG A 70 -14.00 -19.79 1.25
CA ARG A 70 -14.64 -19.16 2.41
C ARG A 70 -13.78 -17.99 2.90
N LEU A 71 -14.41 -16.86 3.18
CA LEU A 71 -13.78 -15.70 3.82
C LEU A 71 -14.04 -15.73 5.33
N PHE A 72 -13.02 -15.41 6.11
CA PHE A 72 -13.06 -15.20 7.55
C PHE A 72 -12.39 -13.85 7.85
N ALA A 73 -13.09 -12.75 7.58
CA ALA A 73 -12.62 -11.41 7.92
C ALA A 73 -12.98 -11.05 9.38
N ASN A 74 -12.29 -10.07 9.94
CA ASN A 74 -12.29 -9.75 11.38
C ASN A 74 -11.72 -10.88 12.24
N VAL A 75 -10.76 -11.65 11.69
CA VAL A 75 -10.02 -12.72 12.38
C VAL A 75 -8.53 -12.46 12.27
N GLU A 76 -7.86 -12.31 13.41
CA GLU A 76 -6.46 -11.92 13.46
C GLU A 76 -5.55 -13.07 13.83
N LEU A 77 -4.55 -13.32 12.99
CA LEU A 77 -3.48 -14.27 13.29
C LEU A 77 -2.61 -13.73 14.43
N GLY A 78 -2.38 -14.55 15.43
CA GLY A 78 -1.63 -14.22 16.64
C GLY A 78 -2.52 -13.97 17.86
N SER A 79 -3.71 -13.38 17.66
CA SER A 79 -4.68 -13.16 18.75
C SER A 79 -5.86 -14.14 18.75
N ASP A 80 -6.45 -14.40 17.59
CA ASP A 80 -7.63 -15.28 17.49
C ASP A 80 -7.25 -16.71 17.10
N VAL A 81 -6.26 -16.86 16.25
CA VAL A 81 -5.71 -18.14 15.80
C VAL A 81 -4.20 -18.04 15.71
N THR A 82 -3.49 -19.13 15.93
CA THR A 82 -2.02 -19.21 15.85
C THR A 82 -1.56 -19.97 14.61
N ILE A 83 -0.31 -19.72 14.17
CA ILE A 83 0.31 -20.48 13.09
C ILE A 83 0.29 -21.99 13.37
N THR A 84 0.62 -22.38 14.59
CA THR A 84 0.66 -23.80 14.99
C THR A 84 -0.71 -24.45 14.84
N GLN A 85 -1.77 -23.80 15.33
CA GLN A 85 -3.14 -24.30 15.18
C GLN A 85 -3.55 -24.46 13.71
N LEU A 86 -3.19 -23.47 12.85
CA LEU A 86 -3.47 -23.56 11.43
C LEU A 86 -2.66 -24.67 10.75
N GLN A 87 -1.38 -24.84 11.10
CA GLN A 87 -0.55 -25.90 10.56
C GLN A 87 -1.04 -27.31 10.94
N GLU A 88 -1.64 -27.47 12.11
CA GLU A 88 -2.25 -28.73 12.55
C GLU A 88 -3.51 -29.08 11.74
N LYS A 89 -4.33 -28.09 11.41
CA LYS A 89 -5.63 -28.29 10.73
C LYS A 89 -5.56 -28.37 9.21
N TYR A 90 -4.64 -27.65 8.60
CA TYR A 90 -4.60 -27.51 7.14
C TYR A 90 -3.42 -28.25 6.49
N ASP A 91 -3.61 -28.71 5.27
CA ASP A 91 -2.54 -29.31 4.46
C ASP A 91 -1.43 -28.32 4.15
N ALA A 92 -1.79 -27.04 3.96
CA ALA A 92 -0.83 -25.96 3.85
C ALA A 92 -1.42 -24.63 4.38
N VAL A 93 -0.52 -23.80 4.94
CA VAL A 93 -0.75 -22.43 5.40
C VAL A 93 0.05 -21.48 4.53
N VAL A 94 -0.61 -20.51 3.91
CA VAL A 94 0.02 -19.51 3.03
C VAL A 94 -0.08 -18.14 3.65
N ILE A 95 1.06 -17.55 4.01
CA ILE A 95 1.14 -16.18 4.54
C ILE A 95 1.14 -15.19 3.38
N ALA A 96 0.16 -14.30 3.37
CA ALA A 96 -0.05 -13.26 2.35
C ALA A 96 -0.29 -11.87 2.99
N THR A 97 0.26 -11.64 4.19
CA THR A 97 0.02 -10.45 5.03
C THR A 97 0.66 -9.16 4.52
N GLY A 98 1.48 -9.25 3.47
CA GLY A 98 2.11 -8.09 2.86
C GLY A 98 3.23 -7.47 3.70
N SER A 99 3.41 -6.15 3.55
CA SER A 99 4.37 -5.33 4.27
C SER A 99 3.67 -4.05 4.71
N THR A 100 3.51 -3.85 5.99
CA THR A 100 2.65 -2.80 6.57
C THR A 100 3.40 -1.78 7.42
N ILE A 101 4.66 -2.06 7.78
CA ILE A 101 5.48 -1.16 8.61
C ILE A 101 6.37 -0.31 7.71
N GLY A 102 6.36 1.01 7.90
CA GLY A 102 7.27 1.93 7.22
C GLY A 102 8.72 1.74 7.69
N LYS A 103 9.66 1.95 6.77
CA LYS A 103 11.08 2.03 7.13
C LYS A 103 11.40 3.40 7.71
N THR A 104 12.32 3.42 8.65
CA THR A 104 12.85 4.63 9.28
C THR A 104 14.06 5.17 8.52
N LEU A 105 14.27 6.49 8.60
CA LEU A 105 15.47 7.15 8.07
C LEU A 105 16.68 6.93 9.00
N GLY A 106 16.43 6.82 10.30
CA GLY A 106 17.48 6.73 11.33
C GLY A 106 18.24 8.05 11.53
N ILE A 107 17.58 9.18 11.35
CA ILE A 107 18.16 10.52 11.51
C ILE A 107 17.58 11.25 12.72
N LEU A 108 18.29 12.28 13.19
CA LEU A 108 17.81 13.11 14.30
C LEU A 108 16.50 13.81 13.93
N GLY A 109 15.53 13.79 14.86
CA GLY A 109 14.24 14.47 14.73
C GLY A 109 13.19 13.68 13.92
N GLU A 110 13.48 12.43 13.53
CA GLU A 110 12.54 11.58 12.79
C GLU A 110 11.23 11.33 13.58
N ASP A 111 11.29 11.36 14.92
CA ASP A 111 10.14 11.13 15.81
C ASP A 111 9.41 12.42 16.23
N LEU A 112 9.76 13.58 15.67
CA LEU A 112 9.09 14.86 16.01
C LEU A 112 7.61 14.84 15.55
N PRO A 113 6.69 15.44 16.31
CA PRO A 113 5.33 15.71 15.84
C PRO A 113 5.35 16.43 14.49
N GLY A 114 4.61 15.90 13.50
CA GLY A 114 4.67 16.39 12.11
C GLY A 114 5.64 15.61 11.21
N SER A 115 6.41 14.65 11.77
CA SER A 115 7.16 13.68 10.99
C SER A 115 6.41 12.35 10.98
N LEU A 116 5.91 11.93 9.83
CA LEU A 116 5.00 10.81 9.65
C LEU A 116 5.58 9.79 8.67
N SER A 117 5.13 8.54 8.79
CA SER A 117 5.38 7.52 7.76
C SER A 117 4.27 7.51 6.71
N ALA A 118 4.62 7.30 5.44
CA ALA A 118 3.62 7.00 4.42
C ALA A 118 2.84 5.70 4.73
N ALA A 119 3.41 4.79 5.55
CA ALA A 119 2.72 3.60 6.02
C ALA A 119 1.54 3.91 6.96
N ASP A 120 1.49 5.10 7.54
CA ASP A 120 0.40 5.57 8.40
C ASP A 120 -0.50 6.57 7.65
N PHE A 121 0.10 7.47 6.88
CA PHE A 121 -0.62 8.49 6.12
C PHE A 121 -1.48 7.90 4.99
N VAL A 122 -0.97 6.94 4.22
CA VAL A 122 -1.70 6.32 3.10
C VAL A 122 -2.93 5.55 3.57
N PRO A 123 -2.86 4.67 4.59
CA PRO A 123 -4.05 4.03 5.17
C PRO A 123 -5.04 5.03 5.77
N TRP A 124 -4.57 6.12 6.38
CA TRP A 124 -5.40 7.15 6.97
C TRP A 124 -6.35 7.75 5.93
N TYR A 125 -5.85 8.27 4.81
CA TYR A 125 -6.74 8.87 3.81
C TYR A 125 -7.57 7.83 3.04
N ASN A 126 -7.17 6.57 3.09
CA ASN A 126 -7.93 5.46 2.52
C ASN A 126 -8.97 4.85 3.47
N GLY A 127 -9.10 5.33 4.70
CA GLY A 127 -10.10 4.86 5.66
C GLY A 127 -9.80 3.49 6.24
N HIS A 128 -8.53 3.22 6.54
CA HIS A 128 -8.15 2.02 7.27
C HIS A 128 -8.51 2.19 8.75
N PRO A 129 -9.22 1.23 9.38
CA PRO A 129 -9.77 1.41 10.72
C PRO A 129 -8.72 1.69 11.80
N ASP A 130 -7.52 1.14 11.69
CA ASP A 130 -6.46 1.35 12.69
C ASP A 130 -5.86 2.77 12.63
N PHE A 131 -6.14 3.51 11.57
CA PHE A 131 -5.64 4.87 11.35
C PHE A 131 -6.76 5.93 11.33
N ALA A 132 -8.00 5.56 11.68
CA ALA A 132 -9.15 6.48 11.69
C ALA A 132 -8.91 7.73 12.52
N ASN A 133 -8.25 7.58 13.67
CA ASN A 133 -7.94 8.65 14.64
C ASN A 133 -6.50 9.18 14.51
N PHE A 134 -5.80 8.85 13.41
CA PHE A 134 -4.44 9.33 13.17
C PHE A 134 -4.47 10.84 12.90
N SER A 135 -3.63 11.59 13.60
CA SER A 135 -3.57 13.06 13.45
C SER A 135 -2.58 13.45 12.36
N VAL A 136 -3.06 14.20 11.37
CA VAL A 136 -2.24 14.73 10.28
C VAL A 136 -2.28 16.24 10.32
N PRO A 137 -1.18 16.92 10.68
CA PRO A 137 -1.13 18.39 10.76
C PRO A 137 -0.95 18.97 9.35
N LEU A 138 -2.05 19.47 8.74
CA LEU A 138 -2.05 20.16 7.45
C LEU A 138 -2.22 21.68 7.57
N ASP A 139 -1.94 22.24 8.73
CA ASP A 139 -1.97 23.67 9.02
C ASP A 139 -0.69 24.43 8.59
N CYS A 140 0.31 23.71 8.08
CA CYS A 140 1.55 24.27 7.54
C CYS A 140 1.44 24.58 6.04
N GLU A 141 2.23 25.56 5.57
CA GLU A 141 2.28 25.94 4.16
C GLU A 141 3.10 24.97 3.29
N THR A 142 4.16 24.40 3.87
CA THR A 142 5.10 23.54 3.17
C THR A 142 5.16 22.14 3.79
N ALA A 143 5.02 21.13 2.94
CA ALA A 143 5.23 19.72 3.29
C ALA A 143 6.40 19.13 2.50
N ILE A 144 7.10 18.17 3.08
CA ILE A 144 8.19 17.44 2.44
C ILE A 144 7.86 15.95 2.43
N VAL A 145 7.95 15.33 1.25
CA VAL A 145 7.86 13.88 1.08
C VAL A 145 9.26 13.34 0.77
N ILE A 146 9.78 12.46 1.62
CA ILE A 146 11.09 11.87 1.45
C ILE A 146 10.94 10.48 0.81
N GLY A 147 11.25 10.38 -0.48
CA GLY A 147 11.14 9.15 -1.25
C GLY A 147 11.11 9.39 -2.75
N ALA A 148 11.45 8.37 -3.53
CA ALA A 148 11.53 8.45 -5.00
C ALA A 148 10.81 7.28 -5.68
N GLY A 149 9.71 6.82 -5.13
CA GLY A 149 8.84 5.77 -5.69
C GLY A 149 7.39 6.22 -5.82
N ASN A 150 6.53 5.35 -6.37
CA ASN A 150 5.11 5.67 -6.62
C ASN A 150 4.36 6.12 -5.35
N VAL A 151 4.66 5.54 -4.19
CA VAL A 151 4.04 5.97 -2.92
C VAL A 151 4.39 7.43 -2.60
N ALA A 152 5.65 7.85 -2.83
CA ALA A 152 6.04 9.25 -2.62
C ALA A 152 5.30 10.19 -3.60
N MET A 153 5.07 9.72 -4.82
CA MET A 153 4.29 10.45 -5.83
C MET A 153 2.82 10.57 -5.42
N ASP A 154 2.19 9.47 -4.98
CA ASP A 154 0.82 9.45 -4.49
C ASP A 154 0.65 10.40 -3.30
N VAL A 155 1.55 10.32 -2.31
CA VAL A 155 1.53 11.21 -1.13
C VAL A 155 1.70 12.68 -1.53
N GLY A 156 2.67 12.99 -2.41
CA GLY A 156 2.89 14.34 -2.91
C GLY A 156 1.67 14.90 -3.63
N ARG A 157 1.03 14.08 -4.45
CA ARG A 157 -0.19 14.43 -5.18
C ARG A 157 -1.37 14.65 -4.22
N MET A 158 -1.63 13.72 -3.29
CA MET A 158 -2.71 13.85 -2.30
C MET A 158 -2.60 15.12 -1.44
N LEU A 159 -1.38 15.56 -1.14
CA LEU A 159 -1.14 16.82 -0.39
C LEU A 159 -1.32 18.07 -1.27
N ALA A 160 -1.12 17.97 -2.58
CA ALA A 160 -1.11 19.11 -3.50
C ALA A 160 -2.40 19.25 -4.32
N LEU A 161 -3.28 18.25 -4.38
CA LEU A 161 -4.57 18.36 -5.05
C LEU A 161 -5.46 19.39 -4.35
N GLU A 162 -6.27 20.11 -5.13
CA GLU A 162 -7.37 20.89 -4.57
C GLU A 162 -8.38 19.93 -3.90
N PRO A 163 -8.90 20.25 -2.71
CA PRO A 163 -9.82 19.36 -2.01
C PRO A 163 -11.05 18.96 -2.82
N SER A 164 -11.51 19.83 -3.71
CA SER A 164 -12.61 19.56 -4.64
C SER A 164 -12.32 18.45 -5.66
N GLU A 165 -11.04 18.20 -5.97
CA GLU A 165 -10.63 17.10 -6.85
C GLU A 165 -10.71 15.75 -6.11
N LEU A 166 -10.69 15.76 -4.77
CA LEU A 166 -10.83 14.57 -3.93
C LEU A 166 -12.30 14.23 -3.61
N ASP A 167 -13.22 15.18 -3.71
CA ASP A 167 -14.64 14.97 -3.43
C ASP A 167 -15.26 13.79 -4.24
N PRO A 168 -15.00 13.62 -5.54
CA PRO A 168 -15.57 12.51 -6.32
C PRO A 168 -14.83 11.18 -6.16
N THR A 169 -13.84 11.10 -5.28
CA THR A 169 -13.03 9.90 -5.05
C THR A 169 -13.52 9.10 -3.85
N ASP A 170 -12.93 7.91 -3.61
CA ASP A 170 -13.19 7.12 -2.42
C ASP A 170 -12.32 7.51 -1.20
N THR A 171 -11.81 8.75 -1.18
CA THR A 171 -11.15 9.33 0.00
C THR A 171 -12.08 9.25 1.21
N ALA A 172 -11.54 8.78 2.34
CA ALA A 172 -12.32 8.67 3.59
C ALA A 172 -12.79 10.03 4.07
N ASP A 173 -14.02 10.11 4.58
CA ASP A 173 -14.65 11.39 4.93
C ASP A 173 -13.85 12.16 5.98
N HIS A 174 -13.32 11.50 7.02
CA HIS A 174 -12.50 12.15 8.05
C HIS A 174 -11.21 12.78 7.46
N ALA A 175 -10.60 12.13 6.48
CA ALA A 175 -9.42 12.66 5.82
C ALA A 175 -9.78 13.81 4.86
N LEU A 176 -10.90 13.69 4.14
CA LEU A 176 -11.40 14.73 3.26
C LEU A 176 -11.69 16.02 4.03
N ASP A 177 -12.26 15.92 5.23
CA ASP A 177 -12.50 17.09 6.10
C ASP A 177 -11.19 17.76 6.51
N VAL A 178 -10.13 17.00 6.78
CA VAL A 178 -8.79 17.55 7.07
C VAL A 178 -8.17 18.18 5.81
N PHE A 179 -8.26 17.54 4.65
CA PHE A 179 -7.76 18.10 3.39
C PHE A 179 -8.46 19.41 3.01
N LYS A 180 -9.77 19.55 3.26
CA LYS A 180 -10.53 20.79 3.01
C LYS A 180 -10.03 21.97 3.83
N ASN A 181 -9.47 21.72 4.99
CA ASN A 181 -8.89 22.73 5.88
C ASN A 181 -7.36 22.85 5.74
N SER A 182 -6.76 22.21 4.75
CA SER A 182 -5.32 22.21 4.53
C SER A 182 -4.78 23.57 4.09
N ASN A 183 -3.73 24.03 4.76
CA ASN A 183 -2.94 25.19 4.37
C ASN A 183 -1.77 24.85 3.45
N VAL A 184 -1.53 23.56 3.15
CA VAL A 184 -0.41 23.15 2.30
C VAL A 184 -0.55 23.75 0.91
N ARG A 185 0.49 24.47 0.48
CA ARG A 185 0.60 25.10 -0.85
C ARG A 185 1.80 24.58 -1.61
N LYS A 186 2.83 24.12 -0.92
CA LYS A 186 4.04 23.62 -1.51
C LYS A 186 4.40 22.25 -0.97
N VAL A 187 4.62 21.31 -1.88
CA VAL A 187 5.05 19.95 -1.56
C VAL A 187 6.37 19.69 -2.26
N TYR A 188 7.41 19.42 -1.48
CA TYR A 188 8.68 18.93 -2.02
C TYR A 188 8.69 17.39 -1.99
N VAL A 189 9.02 16.77 -3.13
CA VAL A 189 9.30 15.33 -3.21
C VAL A 189 10.79 15.15 -3.36
N SER A 190 11.46 14.69 -2.31
CA SER A 190 12.92 14.64 -2.25
C SER A 190 13.47 13.22 -2.42
N ALA A 191 14.51 13.10 -3.22
CA ALA A 191 15.23 11.88 -3.52
C ALA A 191 16.72 12.03 -3.21
N ARG A 192 17.29 11.09 -2.43
CA ARG A 192 18.73 11.11 -2.08
C ARG A 192 19.66 10.88 -3.27
N ARG A 193 19.20 10.24 -4.32
CA ARG A 193 19.95 9.95 -5.55
C ARG A 193 19.46 10.81 -6.69
N GLY A 194 20.18 10.79 -7.82
CA GLY A 194 19.77 11.46 -9.03
C GLY A 194 18.49 10.86 -9.63
N ALA A 195 17.89 11.60 -10.56
CA ALA A 195 16.64 11.22 -11.21
C ALA A 195 16.73 9.88 -11.96
N GLU A 196 17.91 9.49 -12.44
CA GLU A 196 18.17 8.20 -13.10
C GLU A 196 17.98 6.99 -12.17
N HIS A 197 17.92 7.21 -10.86
CA HIS A 197 17.68 6.19 -9.85
C HIS A 197 16.27 6.22 -9.25
N ALA A 198 15.41 7.10 -9.75
CA ALA A 198 14.04 7.18 -9.26
C ALA A 198 13.24 5.92 -9.64
N ALA A 199 12.47 5.42 -8.67
CA ALA A 199 11.65 4.22 -8.81
C ALA A 199 10.18 4.55 -9.16
N PHE A 200 9.91 5.76 -9.64
CA PHE A 200 8.63 6.11 -10.22
C PHE A 200 8.34 5.26 -11.45
N THR A 201 7.09 4.97 -11.72
CA THR A 201 6.72 4.36 -13.00
C THR A 201 6.38 5.45 -14.02
N SER A 202 6.71 5.19 -15.28
CA SER A 202 6.44 6.14 -16.37
C SER A 202 4.98 6.58 -16.49
N PRO A 203 3.97 5.70 -16.28
CA PRO A 203 2.57 6.12 -16.25
C PRO A 203 2.28 7.19 -15.20
N GLU A 204 2.77 6.99 -13.97
CA GLU A 204 2.59 7.95 -12.87
C GLU A 204 3.22 9.32 -13.19
N LEU A 205 4.43 9.33 -13.74
CA LEU A 205 5.08 10.57 -14.19
C LEU A 205 4.28 11.29 -15.27
N ARG A 206 3.71 10.55 -16.23
CA ARG A 206 2.93 11.11 -17.34
C ARG A 206 1.55 11.63 -16.93
N ASP A 207 1.07 11.29 -15.74
CA ASP A 207 -0.18 11.81 -15.21
C ASP A 207 0.01 13.15 -14.47
N LEU A 208 1.20 13.47 -13.97
CA LEU A 208 1.50 14.74 -13.30
C LEU A 208 1.17 16.01 -14.15
N PRO A 209 1.53 16.09 -15.44
CA PRO A 209 1.18 17.26 -16.27
C PRO A 209 -0.33 17.49 -16.43
N LYS A 210 -1.16 16.49 -16.12
CA LYS A 210 -2.62 16.55 -16.25
C LYS A 210 -3.32 17.14 -15.02
N LEU A 211 -2.56 17.41 -13.95
CA LEU A 211 -3.11 18.07 -12.76
C LEU A 211 -3.65 19.46 -13.14
N GLU A 212 -4.93 19.70 -12.82
CA GLU A 212 -5.64 20.89 -13.30
C GLU A 212 -5.34 22.13 -12.47
N HIS A 213 -5.08 21.94 -11.16
CA HIS A 213 -4.91 23.04 -10.20
C HIS A 213 -3.56 23.03 -9.47
N THR A 214 -2.60 22.26 -9.97
CA THR A 214 -1.28 22.08 -9.32
C THR A 214 -0.16 22.30 -10.34
N ASN A 215 0.82 23.15 -9.99
CA ASN A 215 2.06 23.24 -10.75
C ASN A 215 2.96 22.05 -10.43
N VAL A 216 3.67 21.53 -11.43
CA VAL A 216 4.67 20.48 -11.25
C VAL A 216 6.01 21.01 -11.74
N ILE A 217 7.02 20.99 -10.88
CA ILE A 217 8.33 21.56 -11.13
C ILE A 217 9.39 20.48 -10.99
N MET A 218 10.21 20.34 -12.04
CA MET A 218 11.45 19.57 -12.04
C MET A 218 12.56 20.44 -12.60
N ASN A 219 13.70 20.47 -11.94
CA ASN A 219 14.84 21.27 -12.40
C ASN A 219 15.44 20.65 -13.66
N LYS A 220 15.42 21.40 -14.77
CA LYS A 220 15.89 20.93 -16.09
C LYS A 220 17.36 20.54 -16.10
N SER A 221 18.22 21.28 -15.37
CA SER A 221 19.65 20.95 -15.26
C SER A 221 19.89 19.64 -14.54
N ASP A 222 19.11 19.33 -13.50
CA ASP A 222 19.22 18.07 -12.76
C ASP A 222 18.82 16.88 -13.63
N ILE A 223 17.75 17.04 -14.43
CA ILE A 223 17.31 16.00 -15.36
C ILE A 223 18.32 15.80 -16.49
N ALA A 224 18.87 16.88 -17.06
CA ALA A 224 19.92 16.79 -18.09
C ALA A 224 21.19 16.09 -17.55
N ALA A 225 21.60 16.42 -16.33
CA ALA A 225 22.72 15.76 -15.66
C ALA A 225 22.42 14.27 -15.38
N ALA A 226 21.20 13.92 -15.01
CA ALA A 226 20.76 12.54 -14.79
C ALA A 226 20.79 11.73 -16.11
N ILE A 227 20.34 12.31 -17.23
CA ILE A 227 20.44 11.69 -18.56
C ILE A 227 21.90 11.40 -18.91
N THR A 228 22.79 12.36 -18.65
CA THR A 228 24.24 12.18 -18.88
C THR A 228 24.82 11.05 -18.02
N ARG A 229 24.43 10.97 -16.74
CA ARG A 229 24.89 9.89 -15.83
C ARG A 229 24.32 8.51 -16.22
N ALA A 230 23.11 8.46 -16.76
CA ALA A 230 22.49 7.21 -17.24
C ALA A 230 23.23 6.63 -18.47
N GLY A 231 23.97 7.46 -19.24
CA GLY A 231 24.75 7.04 -20.40
C GLY A 231 23.90 6.80 -21.66
N ASP A 232 24.55 6.26 -22.70
CA ASP A 232 23.96 6.13 -24.05
C ASP A 232 22.94 4.97 -24.16
N ALA A 233 22.99 3.98 -23.27
CA ALA A 233 22.15 2.79 -23.33
C ALA A 233 21.55 2.44 -21.95
N PRO A 234 20.74 3.32 -21.33
CA PRO A 234 20.09 3.02 -20.06
C PRO A 234 19.02 1.92 -20.24
N GLU A 235 18.68 1.27 -19.12
CA GLU A 235 17.54 0.35 -19.10
C GLU A 235 16.25 1.07 -19.59
N LYS A 236 15.37 0.30 -20.24
CA LYS A 236 14.17 0.84 -20.89
C LYS A 236 13.31 1.69 -19.95
N ASP A 237 13.12 1.24 -18.70
CA ASP A 237 12.31 1.95 -17.72
C ASP A 237 12.99 3.24 -17.26
N VAL A 238 14.29 3.23 -17.04
CA VAL A 238 15.09 4.43 -16.72
C VAL A 238 14.97 5.46 -17.83
N LYS A 239 15.17 5.03 -19.09
CA LYS A 239 15.00 5.92 -20.25
C LYS A 239 13.61 6.53 -20.31
N SER A 240 12.56 5.70 -20.18
CA SER A 240 11.16 6.14 -20.24
C SER A 240 10.83 7.14 -19.12
N ASN A 241 11.39 6.95 -17.92
CA ASN A 241 11.22 7.86 -16.80
C ASN A 241 11.93 9.20 -17.03
N LEU A 242 13.19 9.17 -17.46
CA LEU A 242 13.95 10.39 -17.77
C LEU A 242 13.32 11.20 -18.90
N ASP A 243 12.83 10.53 -19.96
CA ASP A 243 12.10 11.19 -21.05
C ASP A 243 10.82 11.88 -20.53
N ALA A 244 10.08 11.24 -19.61
CA ALA A 244 8.90 11.83 -18.99
C ALA A 244 9.25 13.01 -18.06
N MET A 245 10.30 12.90 -17.27
CA MET A 245 10.78 13.98 -16.40
C MET A 245 11.29 15.18 -17.19
N LEU A 246 11.96 14.95 -18.32
CA LEU A 246 12.39 16.02 -19.21
C LEU A 246 11.21 16.81 -19.76
N LEU A 247 10.14 16.12 -20.18
CA LEU A 247 8.90 16.78 -20.60
C LEU A 247 8.27 17.61 -19.48
N ILE A 248 8.31 17.11 -18.25
CA ILE A 248 7.79 17.85 -17.07
C ILE A 248 8.66 19.08 -16.80
N SER A 249 9.99 18.97 -16.92
CA SER A 249 10.91 20.09 -16.68
C SER A 249 10.77 21.24 -17.71
N ASP A 250 10.11 20.98 -18.82
CA ASP A 250 9.78 21.98 -19.85
C ASP A 250 8.40 22.61 -19.67
N LEU A 251 7.61 22.19 -18.67
CA LEU A 251 6.28 22.76 -18.41
C LEU A 251 6.42 24.20 -17.90
N GLU A 252 5.59 25.07 -18.44
CA GLU A 252 5.44 26.42 -17.91
C GLU A 252 4.68 26.41 -16.57
N ASN A 253 5.08 27.29 -15.66
CA ASN A 253 4.34 27.51 -14.43
C ASN A 253 2.99 28.18 -14.77
N LYS A 254 1.91 27.47 -14.50
CA LYS A 254 0.53 27.94 -14.81
C LYS A 254 -0.01 28.94 -13.77
N GLY A 255 0.78 29.29 -12.73
CA GLY A 255 0.37 30.22 -11.69
C GLY A 255 -0.65 29.66 -10.71
N HIS A 256 -0.78 28.34 -10.61
CA HIS A 256 -1.63 27.69 -9.62
C HIS A 256 -1.13 27.96 -8.20
N VAL A 257 -2.03 27.97 -7.24
CA VAL A 257 -1.72 28.21 -5.82
C VAL A 257 -0.86 27.08 -5.24
N ARG A 258 -1.07 25.84 -5.72
CA ARG A 258 -0.40 24.65 -5.22
C ARG A 258 0.72 24.20 -6.15
N THR A 259 1.79 23.66 -5.57
CA THR A 259 2.97 23.24 -6.32
C THR A 259 3.55 21.95 -5.76
N ILE A 260 3.90 21.02 -6.64
CA ILE A 260 4.78 19.88 -6.35
C ILE A 260 6.14 20.18 -6.99
N GLU A 261 7.21 20.15 -6.21
CA GLU A 261 8.58 20.33 -6.69
C GLU A 261 9.42 19.12 -6.35
N PHE A 262 10.14 18.59 -7.36
CA PHE A 262 11.00 17.42 -7.19
C PHE A 262 12.43 17.84 -6.95
N LEU A 263 13.03 17.33 -5.86
CA LEU A 263 14.40 17.57 -5.45
C LEU A 263 15.22 16.28 -5.57
N PHE A 264 16.14 16.23 -6.49
CA PHE A 264 17.06 15.09 -6.67
C PHE A 264 18.39 15.36 -6.00
N GLN A 265 19.12 14.30 -5.60
CA GLN A 265 20.42 14.37 -4.89
C GLN A 265 20.33 15.12 -3.54
N HIS A 266 19.17 15.06 -2.87
CA HIS A 266 18.93 15.63 -1.55
C HIS A 266 18.89 14.50 -0.52
N THR A 267 20.00 14.29 0.20
CA THR A 267 20.08 13.29 1.28
C THR A 267 19.66 13.92 2.60
N PRO A 268 18.56 13.49 3.23
CA PRO A 268 18.15 14.06 4.51
C PRO A 268 19.17 13.73 5.60
N VAL A 269 19.55 14.73 6.39
CA VAL A 269 20.53 14.66 7.47
C VAL A 269 19.86 14.74 8.83
N SER A 270 18.91 15.67 8.96
CA SER A 270 18.11 15.84 10.19
C SER A 270 16.77 16.46 9.87
N ILE A 271 15.78 16.16 10.70
CA ILE A 271 14.52 16.88 10.80
C ILE A 271 14.65 17.77 12.03
N ASN A 272 14.45 19.07 11.88
CA ASN A 272 14.69 20.03 12.92
C ASN A 272 13.39 20.61 13.46
N GLY A 273 13.39 20.93 14.74
CA GLY A 273 12.28 21.53 15.47
C GLY A 273 12.43 21.33 16.98
N VAL A 274 11.62 21.98 17.76
CA VAL A 274 11.61 21.83 19.23
C VAL A 274 10.41 20.98 19.65
N ASP A 275 9.20 21.47 19.41
CA ASP A 275 7.96 20.77 19.77
C ASP A 275 7.32 20.03 18.59
N CYS A 276 7.67 20.45 17.37
CA CYS A 276 7.19 19.85 16.11
C CYS A 276 8.21 20.10 15.01
N VAL A 277 7.95 19.54 13.82
CA VAL A 277 8.77 19.77 12.62
C VAL A 277 8.75 21.25 12.23
N GLU A 278 9.93 21.83 12.02
CA GLU A 278 10.12 23.21 11.54
C GLU A 278 10.92 23.28 10.23
N SER A 279 11.79 22.30 9.98
CA SER A 279 12.59 22.22 8.75
C SER A 279 13.25 20.85 8.57
N VAL A 280 13.77 20.60 7.37
CA VAL A 280 14.67 19.48 7.08
C VAL A 280 15.99 19.99 6.57
N THR A 281 17.08 19.46 7.11
CA THR A 281 18.44 19.70 6.61
C THR A 281 18.84 18.57 5.66
N TYR A 282 19.33 18.93 4.49
CA TYR A 282 19.80 18.03 3.46
C TYR A 282 21.29 18.25 3.15
N SER A 283 21.99 17.15 2.91
CA SER A 283 23.28 17.18 2.20
C SER A 283 23.01 17.06 0.71
N THR A 284 23.57 17.99 -0.06
CA THR A 284 23.50 18.05 -1.53
C THR A 284 24.91 18.10 -2.13
N PRO A 285 25.09 17.94 -3.46
CA PRO A 285 26.39 18.10 -4.11
C PRO A 285 27.04 19.47 -3.88
N ASP A 286 26.20 20.50 -3.66
CA ASP A 286 26.67 21.90 -3.49
C ASP A 286 26.83 22.30 -2.01
N GLY A 287 26.64 21.37 -1.09
CA GLY A 287 26.72 21.59 0.36
C GLY A 287 25.43 21.29 1.10
N GLU A 288 25.37 21.71 2.37
CA GLU A 288 24.17 21.53 3.17
C GLU A 288 23.18 22.67 2.93
N ILE A 289 21.88 22.30 2.83
CA ILE A 289 20.76 23.24 2.77
C ILE A 289 19.71 22.87 3.79
N THR A 290 18.97 23.85 4.27
CA THR A 290 17.83 23.64 5.17
C THR A 290 16.58 24.20 4.53
N ILE A 291 15.53 23.37 4.45
CA ILE A 291 14.23 23.72 3.85
C ILE A 291 13.19 23.81 4.98
N PRO A 292 12.57 24.97 5.20
CA PRO A 292 11.48 25.14 6.16
C PRO A 292 10.26 24.32 5.74
N CYS A 293 9.63 23.62 6.69
CA CYS A 293 8.39 22.87 6.50
C CYS A 293 7.74 22.56 7.85
N GLY A 294 6.45 22.31 7.88
CA GLY A 294 5.75 21.87 9.10
C GLY A 294 5.29 20.41 9.05
N LEU A 295 5.48 19.73 7.92
CA LEU A 295 5.13 18.33 7.74
C LEU A 295 6.21 17.61 6.94
N VAL A 296 6.62 16.45 7.44
CA VAL A 296 7.50 15.51 6.72
C VAL A 296 6.80 14.17 6.61
N ILE A 297 6.76 13.57 5.42
CA ILE A 297 6.25 12.21 5.23
C ILE A 297 7.33 11.34 4.58
N THR A 298 7.76 10.29 5.30
CA THR A 298 8.76 9.34 4.80
C THR A 298 8.09 8.25 3.97
N ALA A 299 8.51 8.13 2.70
CA ALA A 299 8.01 7.16 1.72
C ALA A 299 9.19 6.33 1.14
N ILE A 300 10.05 5.79 2.02
CA ILE A 300 11.29 5.08 1.66
C ILE A 300 11.14 3.56 1.62
N GLY A 301 9.91 3.07 1.63
CA GLY A 301 9.54 1.66 1.52
C GLY A 301 9.02 1.07 2.81
N TYR A 302 8.60 -0.18 2.73
CA TYR A 302 7.91 -0.92 3.79
C TYR A 302 8.69 -2.17 4.18
N GLN A 303 8.28 -2.78 5.28
CA GLN A 303 8.72 -4.08 5.74
C GLN A 303 7.55 -4.87 6.32
N ALA A 304 7.66 -6.21 6.30
CA ALA A 304 6.64 -7.07 6.88
C ALA A 304 6.63 -6.94 8.41
N ALA A 305 5.43 -6.96 8.99
CA ALA A 305 5.27 -7.08 10.43
C ALA A 305 5.68 -8.48 10.90
N GLY A 306 6.34 -8.56 12.06
CA GLY A 306 6.67 -9.82 12.69
C GLY A 306 5.41 -10.56 13.13
N ILE A 307 5.38 -11.87 12.92
CA ILE A 307 4.33 -12.78 13.39
C ILE A 307 5.03 -13.90 14.19
N ASP A 308 4.54 -14.16 15.38
CA ASP A 308 5.11 -15.20 16.25
C ASP A 308 5.13 -16.56 15.55
N GLY A 309 6.26 -17.25 15.67
CA GLY A 309 6.47 -18.55 15.03
C GLY A 309 6.91 -18.49 13.57
N ILE A 310 7.03 -17.30 12.98
CA ILE A 310 7.53 -17.08 11.61
C ILE A 310 8.92 -16.42 11.67
N PRO A 311 9.96 -17.00 11.03
CA PRO A 311 11.28 -16.39 10.99
C PRO A 311 11.32 -15.20 10.01
N TYR A 312 11.98 -14.09 10.41
CA TYR A 312 12.13 -12.89 9.61
C TYR A 312 13.60 -12.53 9.42
N GLU A 313 13.92 -12.03 8.26
CA GLU A 313 15.22 -11.43 7.96
C GLU A 313 15.04 -10.20 7.06
N LYS A 314 15.68 -9.08 7.44
CA LYS A 314 15.69 -7.82 6.64
C LYS A 314 14.29 -7.36 6.22
N GLY A 315 13.31 -7.46 7.13
CA GLY A 315 11.94 -7.00 6.90
C GLY A 315 11.09 -7.90 6.00
N LYS A 316 11.47 -9.16 5.84
CA LYS A 316 10.76 -10.18 5.06
C LYS A 316 10.67 -11.48 5.84
N VAL A 317 9.72 -12.32 5.52
CA VAL A 317 9.70 -13.71 5.99
C VAL A 317 10.88 -14.47 5.39
N LEU A 318 11.66 -15.13 6.23
CA LEU A 318 12.75 -15.99 5.77
C LEU A 318 12.14 -17.21 5.05
N ASN A 319 12.50 -17.39 3.79
CA ASN A 319 11.93 -18.45 2.97
C ASN A 319 12.89 -18.91 1.88
N ASN A 320 12.66 -20.13 1.39
CA ASN A 320 13.28 -20.65 0.18
C ASN A 320 12.22 -20.77 -0.92
N GLU A 321 12.19 -19.79 -1.85
CA GLU A 321 11.26 -19.72 -2.96
C GLU A 321 9.78 -19.86 -2.55
N GLY A 322 9.43 -19.26 -1.40
CA GLY A 322 8.09 -19.27 -0.81
C GLY A 322 7.85 -20.35 0.23
N HIS A 323 8.69 -21.37 0.36
CA HIS A 323 8.60 -22.34 1.45
C HIS A 323 9.32 -21.80 2.69
N VAL A 324 8.65 -21.78 3.84
CA VAL A 324 9.19 -21.30 5.12
C VAL A 324 9.67 -22.48 5.95
N LYS A 325 8.77 -23.35 6.37
CA LYS A 325 9.04 -24.60 7.10
C LYS A 325 7.82 -25.51 7.01
N GLU A 326 8.01 -26.82 7.17
CA GLU A 326 6.91 -27.79 7.19
C GLU A 326 5.86 -27.53 6.09
N ASN A 327 4.61 -27.27 6.44
CA ASN A 327 3.52 -26.91 5.54
C ASN A 327 3.22 -25.40 5.50
N LEU A 328 4.18 -24.56 5.92
CA LEU A 328 4.07 -23.11 5.94
C LEU A 328 4.75 -22.49 4.72
N TYR A 329 4.02 -21.67 4.00
CA TYR A 329 4.45 -20.96 2.80
C TYR A 329 4.19 -19.46 2.91
N VAL A 330 4.85 -18.66 2.06
CA VAL A 330 4.69 -17.21 2.02
C VAL A 330 4.66 -16.73 0.56
N VAL A 331 3.81 -15.73 0.28
CA VAL A 331 3.67 -15.08 -1.04
C VAL A 331 3.67 -13.55 -0.90
N GLY A 332 3.85 -12.88 -2.02
CA GLY A 332 3.70 -11.43 -2.11
C GLY A 332 4.81 -10.64 -1.40
N TRP A 333 4.45 -9.47 -0.86
CA TRP A 333 5.43 -8.58 -0.22
C TRP A 333 6.02 -9.14 1.07
N ALA A 334 5.30 -9.96 1.79
CA ALA A 334 5.87 -10.66 2.95
C ALA A 334 7.04 -11.58 2.55
N LYS A 335 6.98 -12.19 1.33
CA LYS A 335 8.02 -13.03 0.75
C LYS A 335 9.20 -12.24 0.18
N ARG A 336 8.93 -11.31 -0.75
CA ARG A 336 9.97 -10.65 -1.56
C ARG A 336 10.31 -9.21 -1.14
N GLY A 337 9.55 -8.64 -0.20
CA GLY A 337 9.55 -7.23 0.13
C GLY A 337 8.64 -6.41 -0.79
N PRO A 338 8.48 -5.10 -0.52
CA PRO A 338 7.55 -4.20 -1.22
C PRO A 338 8.09 -3.82 -2.60
N SER A 339 8.17 -4.77 -3.50
CA SER A 339 8.63 -4.60 -4.88
C SER A 339 7.59 -5.12 -5.87
N GLY A 340 7.54 -4.51 -7.05
CA GLY A 340 6.60 -4.84 -8.11
C GLY A 340 5.21 -4.22 -7.88
N VAL A 341 4.37 -4.33 -8.90
CA VAL A 341 2.99 -3.85 -8.91
C VAL A 341 2.02 -4.97 -8.53
N ILE A 342 0.71 -4.66 -8.43
CA ILE A 342 -0.33 -5.64 -8.07
C ILE A 342 -0.25 -6.90 -8.94
N GLY A 343 -0.06 -6.74 -10.25
CA GLY A 343 0.05 -7.86 -11.20
C GLY A 343 1.24 -8.81 -10.94
N THR A 344 2.33 -8.32 -10.36
CA THR A 344 3.49 -9.14 -9.98
C THR A 344 3.11 -10.23 -8.96
N ASN A 345 2.09 -9.99 -8.13
CA ASN A 345 1.63 -10.99 -7.16
C ASN A 345 1.03 -12.22 -7.83
N LYS A 346 0.50 -12.11 -9.05
CA LYS A 346 -0.11 -13.25 -9.77
C LYS A 346 0.92 -14.33 -10.12
N SER A 347 2.02 -13.94 -10.75
CA SER A 347 3.11 -14.88 -11.10
C SER A 347 3.84 -15.37 -9.85
N ASP A 348 4.07 -14.50 -8.87
CA ASP A 348 4.70 -14.86 -7.60
C ASP A 348 3.89 -15.94 -6.85
N ALA A 349 2.58 -15.71 -6.69
CA ALA A 349 1.70 -16.66 -6.01
C ALA A 349 1.58 -17.98 -6.78
N ALA A 350 1.45 -17.95 -8.11
CA ALA A 350 1.37 -19.16 -8.93
C ALA A 350 2.59 -20.06 -8.75
N ALA A 351 3.79 -19.48 -8.83
CA ALA A 351 5.04 -20.24 -8.65
C ALA A 351 5.16 -20.92 -7.28
N VAL A 352 4.70 -20.22 -6.20
CA VAL A 352 4.71 -20.81 -4.85
C VAL A 352 3.64 -21.90 -4.72
N VAL A 353 2.44 -21.67 -5.25
CA VAL A 353 1.33 -22.61 -5.18
C VAL A 353 1.63 -23.89 -5.96
N GLU A 354 2.23 -23.81 -7.15
CA GLU A 354 2.68 -25.00 -7.90
C GLU A 354 3.63 -25.87 -7.08
N LYS A 355 4.62 -25.26 -6.43
CA LYS A 355 5.55 -25.97 -5.53
C LYS A 355 4.86 -26.56 -4.31
N LEU A 356 3.94 -25.82 -3.70
CA LEU A 356 3.15 -26.28 -2.58
C LEU A 356 2.35 -27.51 -2.95
N VAL A 357 1.59 -27.46 -4.05
CA VAL A 357 0.73 -28.55 -4.51
C VAL A 357 1.56 -29.81 -4.85
N SER A 358 2.73 -29.65 -5.46
CA SER A 358 3.62 -30.77 -5.78
C SER A 358 4.15 -31.55 -4.55
N LYS A 359 4.07 -30.95 -3.36
CA LYS A 359 4.50 -31.57 -2.09
C LYS A 359 3.35 -32.15 -1.26
N LEU A 360 2.11 -31.98 -1.70
CA LEU A 360 0.95 -32.55 -0.99
C LEU A 360 0.96 -34.09 -1.16
N VAL A 361 0.76 -34.80 -0.06
CA VAL A 361 0.78 -36.27 -0.06
C VAL A 361 -0.61 -36.82 0.27
N THR A 362 -1.08 -36.59 1.48
CA THR A 362 -2.35 -37.12 1.97
C THR A 362 -3.13 -36.01 2.65
N PRO A 363 -4.42 -35.82 2.33
CA PRO A 363 -5.23 -34.78 2.97
C PRO A 363 -5.31 -34.95 4.49
N LYS A 364 -5.14 -33.84 5.20
CA LYS A 364 -5.44 -33.77 6.63
C LYS A 364 -6.93 -33.58 6.82
N ASN A 365 -7.63 -34.48 7.41
CA ASN A 365 -9.04 -34.32 7.77
C ASN A 365 -9.15 -33.85 9.25
N ALA A 366 -8.43 -32.81 9.61
CA ALA A 366 -8.29 -32.35 11.00
C ALA A 366 -9.24 -31.20 11.38
N GLY A 367 -10.26 -30.92 10.58
CA GLY A 367 -11.17 -29.81 10.76
C GLY A 367 -10.65 -28.52 10.07
N ASP A 368 -11.22 -27.37 10.42
CA ASP A 368 -10.90 -26.08 9.82
C ASP A 368 -10.84 -24.94 10.85
N VAL A 369 -10.72 -23.70 10.38
CA VAL A 369 -10.61 -22.52 11.24
C VAL A 369 -11.85 -22.30 12.11
N THR A 370 -13.03 -22.76 11.69
CA THR A 370 -14.29 -22.61 12.42
C THR A 370 -14.21 -23.23 13.82
N ASP A 371 -13.51 -24.38 13.93
CA ASP A 371 -13.27 -25.06 15.22
C ASP A 371 -12.43 -24.22 16.18
N LEU A 372 -11.58 -23.33 15.64
CA LEU A 372 -10.66 -22.49 16.43
C LEU A 372 -11.29 -21.20 16.91
N LEU A 373 -12.33 -20.71 16.21
CA LEU A 373 -12.90 -19.38 16.49
C LEU A 373 -13.76 -19.32 17.76
N ALA A 374 -14.13 -20.48 18.34
CA ALA A 374 -14.82 -20.56 19.64
C ALA A 374 -16.02 -19.59 19.78
N GLY A 375 -16.78 -19.37 18.71
CA GLY A 375 -17.91 -18.43 18.66
C GLY A 375 -17.52 -16.97 18.40
N LYS A 376 -16.26 -16.65 18.11
CA LYS A 376 -15.89 -15.33 17.65
C LYS A 376 -16.66 -14.97 16.39
N LYS A 377 -17.29 -13.81 16.41
CA LYS A 377 -17.99 -13.25 15.23
C LYS A 377 -16.98 -12.85 14.17
N HIS A 378 -17.20 -13.30 12.96
CA HIS A 378 -16.38 -12.98 11.79
C HIS A 378 -17.26 -12.59 10.61
N ILE A 379 -16.72 -11.86 9.68
CA ILE A 379 -17.40 -11.48 8.43
C ILE A 379 -17.06 -12.53 7.38
N ASP A 380 -18.07 -13.29 6.95
CA ASP A 380 -17.99 -14.19 5.81
C ASP A 380 -18.20 -13.44 4.48
N GLN A 381 -18.17 -14.16 3.37
CA GLN A 381 -18.35 -13.55 2.04
C GLN A 381 -19.70 -12.84 1.90
N SER A 382 -20.80 -13.44 2.42
CA SER A 382 -22.16 -12.86 2.34
C SER A 382 -22.28 -11.60 3.20
N ALA A 383 -21.70 -11.60 4.39
CA ALA A 383 -21.67 -10.45 5.29
C ALA A 383 -20.80 -9.31 4.69
N TRP A 384 -19.68 -9.65 4.06
CA TRP A 384 -18.88 -8.68 3.30
C TRP A 384 -19.67 -8.06 2.12
N GLU A 385 -20.40 -8.87 1.36
CA GLU A 385 -21.22 -8.38 0.24
C GLU A 385 -22.28 -7.37 0.71
N LYS A 386 -22.89 -7.56 1.89
CA LYS A 386 -23.82 -6.58 2.48
C LYS A 386 -23.11 -5.27 2.82
N LEU A 387 -21.94 -5.35 3.48
CA LEU A 387 -21.14 -4.17 3.81
C LEU A 387 -20.70 -3.43 2.54
N ASN A 388 -20.21 -4.17 1.54
CA ASN A 388 -19.80 -3.61 0.25
C ASN A 388 -20.94 -2.92 -0.48
N ALA A 389 -22.13 -3.53 -0.51
CA ALA A 389 -23.32 -2.95 -1.11
C ALA A 389 -23.75 -1.66 -0.39
N HIS A 390 -23.66 -1.64 0.95
CA HIS A 390 -23.93 -0.44 1.74
C HIS A 390 -22.96 0.69 1.37
N GLU A 391 -21.66 0.44 1.33
CA GLU A 391 -20.64 1.44 0.98
C GLU A 391 -20.84 2.02 -0.43
N LEU A 392 -21.21 1.17 -1.40
CA LEU A 392 -21.50 1.60 -2.78
C LEU A 392 -22.76 2.48 -2.82
N ALA A 393 -23.84 2.07 -2.15
CA ALA A 393 -25.08 2.84 -2.10
C ALA A 393 -24.90 4.20 -1.39
N GLU A 394 -24.13 4.24 -0.28
CA GLU A 394 -23.83 5.50 0.40
C GLU A 394 -22.91 6.40 -0.44
N GLY A 395 -21.99 5.82 -1.21
CA GLY A 395 -21.16 6.54 -2.16
C GLY A 395 -21.98 7.19 -3.28
N GLU A 396 -22.90 6.44 -3.89
CA GLU A 396 -23.77 6.94 -4.97
C GLU A 396 -24.57 8.17 -4.54
N LYS A 397 -25.07 8.21 -3.31
CA LYS A 397 -25.82 9.36 -2.77
C LYS A 397 -25.03 10.66 -2.75
N VAL A 398 -23.70 10.59 -2.71
CA VAL A 398 -22.80 11.74 -2.61
C VAL A 398 -21.84 11.86 -3.80
N GLY A 399 -22.08 11.11 -4.88
CA GLY A 399 -21.29 11.17 -6.12
C GLY A 399 -19.90 10.53 -6.01
N LYS A 400 -19.69 9.62 -5.05
CA LYS A 400 -18.43 8.88 -4.83
C LYS A 400 -18.54 7.44 -5.35
N PRO A 401 -17.44 6.81 -5.76
CA PRO A 401 -17.44 5.38 -6.10
C PRO A 401 -17.87 4.49 -4.94
N ARG A 402 -17.55 4.89 -3.72
CA ARG A 402 -17.99 4.31 -2.43
C ARG A 402 -17.77 5.29 -1.29
N ARG A 403 -18.54 5.16 -0.24
CA ARG A 403 -18.32 5.82 1.04
C ARG A 403 -17.90 4.75 2.06
N LYS A 404 -16.61 4.70 2.36
CA LYS A 404 -16.05 3.62 3.19
C LYS A 404 -16.54 3.71 4.63
N VAL A 405 -16.95 2.58 5.19
CA VAL A 405 -17.17 2.43 6.63
C VAL A 405 -15.81 2.21 7.28
N VAL A 406 -15.42 3.12 8.16
CA VAL A 406 -14.07 3.13 8.76
C VAL A 406 -14.04 2.37 10.08
N GLU A 407 -15.05 2.61 10.95
CA GLU A 407 -15.09 2.01 12.28
C GLU A 407 -15.40 0.51 12.24
N ARG A 408 -14.57 -0.30 12.92
CA ARG A 408 -14.71 -1.77 12.95
C ARG A 408 -16.07 -2.24 13.46
N VAL A 409 -16.55 -1.61 14.55
CA VAL A 409 -17.85 -1.96 15.16
C VAL A 409 -18.96 -1.69 14.18
N GLN A 410 -18.98 -0.51 13.57
CA GLN A 410 -19.99 -0.15 12.58
C GLN A 410 -19.96 -1.09 11.35
N ALA A 411 -18.77 -1.47 10.89
CA ALA A 411 -18.63 -2.41 9.78
C ALA A 411 -19.25 -3.78 10.13
N CYS A 412 -19.03 -4.28 11.34
CA CYS A 412 -19.62 -5.52 11.82
C CYS A 412 -21.15 -5.43 11.93
N GLU A 413 -21.68 -4.33 12.48
CA GLU A 413 -23.14 -4.10 12.59
C GLU A 413 -23.82 -4.08 11.22
N ILE A 414 -23.26 -3.36 10.23
CA ILE A 414 -23.78 -3.30 8.87
C ILE A 414 -23.70 -4.67 8.19
N ALA A 415 -22.62 -5.41 8.42
CA ALA A 415 -22.47 -6.79 7.94
C ALA A 415 -23.48 -7.77 8.59
N GLY A 416 -24.07 -7.41 9.74
CA GLY A 416 -25.07 -8.21 10.45
C GLY A 416 -24.46 -9.22 11.44
N ILE A 417 -23.30 -8.89 12.02
CA ILE A 417 -22.60 -9.74 12.99
C ILE A 417 -22.39 -9.03 14.33
#